data_5c2ce60362eead9eeb1ae421a24bf1ce
#
_entry.id   5c2ce60362eead9eeb1ae421a24bf1ce
#
_cell.length_a   1.000
_cell.length_b   1.000
_cell.length_c   1.000
_cell.angle_alpha   90.00
_cell.angle_beta   90.00
_cell.angle_gamma   90.00
#
_symmetry.space_group_name_H-M   'P 1'
#
loop_
_entity.id
_entity.type
_entity.pdbx_description
1 polymer ?
#
loop_
_entity_poly.entity_id
_entity_poly.type
_entity_poly.pdbx_seq_one_letter_code
_entity_poly.pdbx_strand_id
1 'polypeptide(L)'
;MIPTYINETWDYSIEKFCQVSEMCFPDENYQYEKMAENSIFIGAYDGNRCIGLAILQRAFFKYMYLYDLKVNNSYRKMGVAKALIEKAKMVAQENGYCGIYTQGQDNNLGACLFYLKTGFVIGGLDTKVYQGTPQEGKKDIYFYLDF
;
A
#
# COMPACT_ATOMS: atom_id res chain seq x y z
N MET A 1 1.69 -5.88 13.08
CA MET A 1 2.75 -4.86 13.34
C MET A 1 2.21 -3.82 14.31
N ILE A 2 2.96 -3.49 15.30
CA ILE A 2 2.61 -2.48 16.29
C ILE A 2 3.59 -1.32 16.12
N PRO A 3 3.18 -0.21 15.49
CA PRO A 3 4.04 0.95 15.36
C PRO A 3 4.09 1.73 16.67
N THR A 4 5.25 2.29 16.96
CA THR A 4 5.48 3.17 18.12
C THR A 4 6.13 4.46 17.68
N TYR A 5 5.71 5.56 18.28
CA TYR A 5 6.27 6.90 18.01
C TYR A 5 6.79 7.49 19.32
N ILE A 6 8.10 7.49 19.46
CA ILE A 6 8.79 7.96 20.67
C ILE A 6 9.95 8.85 20.25
N ASN A 7 10.09 10.01 20.89
CA ASN A 7 11.16 10.98 20.59
C ASN A 7 11.23 11.36 19.10
N GLU A 8 10.05 11.63 18.51
CA GLU A 8 9.93 12.01 17.10
C GLU A 8 10.41 10.94 16.12
N THR A 9 10.50 9.69 16.57
CA THR A 9 10.96 8.55 15.76
C THR A 9 9.93 7.42 15.76
N TRP A 10 9.63 6.91 14.59
CA TRP A 10 8.81 5.71 14.43
C TRP A 10 9.66 4.46 14.53
N ASP A 11 9.13 3.47 15.26
CA ASP A 11 9.66 2.12 15.33
C ASP A 11 8.46 1.16 15.29
N TYR A 12 8.72 -0.14 15.28
CA TYR A 12 7.67 -1.13 15.27
C TYR A 12 8.08 -2.40 16.01
N SER A 13 7.06 -3.13 16.49
CA SER A 13 7.20 -4.50 16.97
C SER A 13 6.24 -5.42 16.21
N ILE A 14 6.52 -6.71 16.25
CA ILE A 14 5.70 -7.74 15.63
C ILE A 14 5.08 -8.57 16.74
N GLU A 15 3.75 -8.57 16.81
CA GLU A 15 3.01 -9.43 17.70
C GLU A 15 2.59 -10.69 16.94
N LYS A 16 2.90 -11.87 17.53
CA LYS A 16 2.46 -13.15 17.00
C LYS A 16 1.17 -13.55 17.67
N PHE A 17 0.16 -13.86 16.87
CA PHE A 17 -1.10 -14.36 17.40
C PHE A 17 -0.97 -15.83 17.78
N CYS A 18 -1.69 -16.23 18.86
CA CYS A 18 -1.76 -17.63 19.28
C CYS A 18 -2.44 -18.52 18.24
N GLN A 19 -3.30 -17.94 17.42
CA GLN A 19 -4.00 -18.60 16.31
C GLN A 19 -3.81 -17.80 15.04
N VAL A 20 -3.53 -18.50 13.95
CA VAL A 20 -3.49 -17.90 12.63
C VAL A 20 -4.91 -17.84 12.08
N SER A 21 -5.41 -16.63 11.85
CA SER A 21 -6.69 -16.42 11.18
C SER A 21 -6.47 -16.16 9.71
N GLU A 22 -7.35 -16.70 8.90
CA GLU A 22 -7.37 -16.38 7.49
C GLU A 22 -7.88 -14.94 7.30
N MET A 23 -7.15 -14.16 6.52
CA MET A 23 -7.57 -12.81 6.16
C MET A 23 -8.36 -12.85 4.86
N CYS A 24 -9.60 -12.39 4.93
CA CYS A 24 -10.44 -12.22 3.74
C CYS A 24 -10.58 -10.74 3.45
N PHE A 25 -10.21 -10.35 2.23
CA PHE A 25 -10.50 -9.02 1.72
C PHE A 25 -11.77 -9.09 0.87
N PRO A 26 -12.63 -8.06 0.93
CA PRO A 26 -13.78 -8.03 0.04
C PRO A 26 -13.33 -7.99 -1.42
N ASP A 27 -14.09 -8.63 -2.30
CA ASP A 27 -13.85 -8.51 -3.74
C ASP A 27 -13.98 -7.03 -4.14
N GLU A 28 -12.95 -6.52 -4.79
CA GLU A 28 -12.94 -5.15 -5.26
C GLU A 28 -13.42 -5.12 -6.70
N ASN A 29 -14.54 -4.44 -6.91
CA ASN A 29 -15.07 -4.21 -8.24
C ASN A 29 -14.73 -2.77 -8.64
N TYR A 30 -13.59 -2.60 -9.33
CA TYR A 30 -13.16 -1.29 -9.78
C TYR A 30 -13.99 -0.81 -10.95
N GLN A 31 -14.53 0.38 -10.83
CA GLN A 31 -15.17 1.08 -11.93
C GLN A 31 -14.13 2.00 -12.58
N TYR A 32 -13.43 1.45 -13.56
CA TYR A 32 -12.34 2.15 -14.25
C TYR A 32 -12.71 3.56 -14.71
N GLU A 33 -13.88 3.72 -15.34
CA GLU A 33 -14.32 5.00 -15.88
C GLU A 33 -14.48 6.07 -14.80
N LYS A 34 -14.99 5.69 -13.63
CA LYS A 34 -15.13 6.62 -12.50
C LYS A 34 -13.79 6.94 -11.84
N MET A 35 -12.88 6.00 -11.84
CA MET A 35 -11.56 6.17 -11.22
C MET A 35 -10.56 6.87 -12.13
N ALA A 36 -10.72 6.77 -13.45
CA ALA A 36 -9.72 7.23 -14.42
C ALA A 36 -9.42 8.73 -14.36
N GLU A 37 -10.39 9.56 -13.94
CA GLU A 37 -10.19 11.01 -13.83
C GLU A 37 -9.16 11.38 -12.75
N ASN A 38 -9.08 10.60 -11.67
CA ASN A 38 -8.22 10.86 -10.52
C ASN A 38 -7.11 9.82 -10.34
N SER A 39 -7.08 8.80 -11.19
CA SER A 39 -6.20 7.64 -11.00
C SER A 39 -5.35 7.38 -12.22
N ILE A 40 -4.16 6.83 -11.97
CA ILE A 40 -3.26 6.32 -12.98
C ILE A 40 -3.06 4.84 -12.71
N PHE A 41 -3.29 4.02 -13.75
CA PHE A 41 -3.17 2.57 -13.67
C PHE A 41 -1.84 2.14 -14.29
N ILE A 42 -1.05 1.37 -13.55
CA ILE A 42 0.22 0.82 -13.99
C ILE A 42 0.09 -0.69 -13.99
N GLY A 43 0.17 -1.32 -15.16
CA GLY A 43 0.08 -2.77 -15.31
C GLY A 43 1.45 -3.42 -15.51
N ALA A 44 1.64 -4.58 -14.93
CA ALA A 44 2.75 -5.46 -15.24
C ALA A 44 2.22 -6.63 -16.08
N TYR A 45 2.91 -6.96 -17.15
CA TYR A 45 2.43 -7.94 -18.12
C TYR A 45 3.46 -9.04 -18.36
N ASP A 46 2.95 -10.26 -18.51
CA ASP A 46 3.68 -11.38 -19.10
C ASP A 46 3.02 -11.67 -20.44
N GLY A 47 3.66 -11.25 -21.54
CA GLY A 47 3.01 -11.23 -22.85
C GLY A 47 1.77 -10.32 -22.83
N ASN A 48 0.60 -10.90 -23.13
CA ASN A 48 -0.68 -10.17 -23.11
C ASN A 48 -1.45 -10.31 -21.81
N ARG A 49 -0.89 -11.04 -20.82
CA ARG A 49 -1.54 -11.29 -19.54
C ARG A 49 -1.10 -10.25 -18.51
N CYS A 50 -2.05 -9.55 -17.91
CA CYS A 50 -1.78 -8.67 -16.78
C CYS A 50 -1.55 -9.51 -15.52
N ILE A 51 -0.36 -9.41 -14.95
CA ILE A 51 0.06 -10.18 -13.77
C ILE A 51 0.20 -9.32 -12.52
N GLY A 52 0.13 -8.01 -12.66
CA GLY A 52 0.21 -7.10 -11.53
C GLY A 52 -0.34 -5.74 -11.89
N LEU A 53 -0.77 -5.01 -10.88
CA LEU A 53 -1.40 -3.71 -11.02
C LEU A 53 -1.02 -2.81 -9.85
N ALA A 54 -0.64 -1.58 -10.16
CA ALA A 54 -0.55 -0.49 -9.20
C ALA A 54 -1.52 0.61 -9.62
N ILE A 55 -2.25 1.15 -8.67
CA ILE A 55 -3.17 2.26 -8.89
C ILE A 55 -2.69 3.44 -8.07
N LEU A 56 -2.35 4.53 -8.75
CA LEU A 56 -2.00 5.80 -8.12
C LEU A 56 -3.17 6.77 -8.24
N GLN A 57 -3.43 7.50 -7.17
CA GLN A 57 -4.43 8.57 -7.16
C GLN A 57 -3.77 9.90 -6.86
N ARG A 58 -4.24 10.95 -7.55
CA ARG A 58 -3.82 12.30 -7.25
C ARG A 58 -4.28 12.67 -5.85
N ALA A 59 -3.38 13.26 -5.09
CA ALA A 59 -3.62 13.65 -3.71
C ALA A 59 -3.39 15.15 -3.55
N PHE A 60 -3.88 15.69 -2.46
CA PHE A 60 -3.93 17.13 -2.23
C PHE A 60 -2.57 17.76 -1.93
N PHE A 61 -1.67 17.00 -1.29
CA PHE A 61 -0.36 17.51 -0.90
C PHE A 61 0.76 16.95 -1.80
N LYS A 62 1.93 16.82 -1.24
CA LYS A 62 3.16 16.51 -1.98
C LYS A 62 3.38 15.03 -2.28
N TYR A 63 2.58 14.16 -1.70
CA TYR A 63 2.69 12.72 -1.91
C TYR A 63 1.51 12.22 -2.74
N MET A 64 1.81 11.46 -3.79
CA MET A 64 0.77 10.79 -4.57
C MET A 64 0.32 9.52 -3.83
N TYR A 65 -0.97 9.22 -3.86
CA TYR A 65 -1.52 8.10 -3.12
C TYR A 65 -1.41 6.79 -3.92
N LEU A 66 -0.75 5.79 -3.36
CA LEU A 66 -0.80 4.43 -3.87
C LEU A 66 -2.07 3.75 -3.31
N TYR A 67 -3.12 3.78 -4.12
CA TYR A 67 -4.44 3.28 -3.73
C TYR A 67 -4.46 1.76 -3.63
N ASP A 68 -3.80 1.06 -4.56
CA ASP A 68 -3.75 -0.40 -4.56
C ASP A 68 -2.49 -0.90 -5.25
N LEU A 69 -2.04 -2.06 -4.81
CA LEU A 69 -0.91 -2.78 -5.37
C LEU A 69 -1.22 -4.28 -5.30
N LYS A 70 -1.38 -4.91 -6.45
CA LYS A 70 -1.71 -6.32 -6.55
C LYS A 70 -0.76 -7.05 -7.48
N VAL A 71 -0.39 -8.26 -7.11
CA VAL A 71 0.39 -9.18 -7.95
C VAL A 71 -0.27 -10.54 -7.91
N ASN A 72 -0.41 -11.16 -9.10
CA ASN A 72 -0.92 -12.50 -9.22
C ASN A 72 -0.07 -13.48 -8.39
N ASN A 73 -0.72 -14.40 -7.69
CA ASN A 73 -0.06 -15.35 -6.79
C ASN A 73 1.06 -16.15 -7.46
N SER A 74 0.88 -16.54 -8.72
CA SER A 74 1.86 -17.31 -9.49
C SER A 74 3.14 -16.51 -9.79
N TYR A 75 3.11 -15.20 -9.67
CA TYR A 75 4.22 -14.30 -9.95
C TYR A 75 4.79 -13.62 -8.70
N ARG A 76 4.33 -14.01 -7.53
CA ARG A 76 4.89 -13.50 -6.27
C ARG A 76 6.35 -13.93 -6.11
N LYS A 77 7.14 -13.13 -5.40
CA LYS A 77 8.57 -13.32 -5.17
C LYS A 77 9.43 -13.24 -6.45
N MET A 78 8.89 -12.75 -7.56
CA MET A 78 9.61 -12.54 -8.82
C MET A 78 10.01 -11.08 -9.05
N GLY A 79 9.82 -10.22 -8.05
CA GLY A 79 10.18 -8.80 -8.15
C GLY A 79 9.14 -7.92 -8.85
N VAL A 80 7.96 -8.44 -9.16
CA VAL A 80 6.91 -7.69 -9.87
C VAL A 80 6.40 -6.50 -9.05
N ALA A 81 6.12 -6.72 -7.76
CA ALA A 81 5.66 -5.64 -6.87
C ALA A 81 6.70 -4.54 -6.73
N LYS A 82 7.97 -4.91 -6.59
CA LYS A 82 9.08 -3.95 -6.52
C LYS A 82 9.20 -3.14 -7.81
N ALA A 83 9.06 -3.78 -8.96
CA ALA A 83 9.09 -3.11 -10.25
C ALA A 83 7.91 -2.14 -10.41
N LEU A 84 6.72 -2.52 -9.93
CA LEU A 84 5.55 -1.64 -9.92
C LEU A 84 5.79 -0.40 -9.04
N ILE A 85 6.41 -0.56 -7.87
CA ILE A 85 6.78 0.57 -7.01
C ILE A 85 7.79 1.48 -7.71
N GLU A 86 8.81 0.94 -8.37
CA GLU A 86 9.78 1.75 -9.10
C GLU A 86 9.12 2.55 -10.24
N LYS A 87 8.20 1.94 -10.95
CA LYS A 87 7.43 2.66 -11.99
C LYS A 87 6.50 3.70 -11.38
N ALA A 88 5.87 3.40 -10.25
CA ALA A 88 5.02 4.34 -9.53
C ALA A 88 5.79 5.59 -9.09
N LYS A 89 7.03 5.43 -8.64
CA LYS A 89 7.92 6.55 -8.31
C LYS A 89 8.14 7.47 -9.52
N MET A 90 8.45 6.88 -10.67
CA MET A 90 8.66 7.65 -11.91
C MET A 90 7.40 8.42 -12.30
N VAL A 91 6.25 7.77 -12.27
CA VAL A 91 4.96 8.39 -12.60
C VAL A 91 4.63 9.53 -11.64
N ALA A 92 4.84 9.33 -10.34
CA ALA A 92 4.60 10.37 -9.34
C ALA A 92 5.52 11.57 -9.55
N GLN A 93 6.79 11.36 -9.84
CA GLN A 93 7.74 12.44 -10.16
C GLN A 93 7.31 13.21 -11.41
N GLU A 94 6.90 12.53 -12.47
CA GLU A 94 6.41 13.14 -13.70
C GLU A 94 5.17 13.99 -13.47
N ASN A 95 4.37 13.67 -12.44
CA ASN A 95 3.18 14.41 -12.06
C ASN A 95 3.43 15.49 -10.99
N GLY A 96 4.69 15.77 -10.66
CA GLY A 96 5.06 16.86 -9.77
C GLY A 96 5.03 16.53 -8.28
N TYR A 97 4.89 15.27 -7.92
CA TYR A 97 4.90 14.84 -6.52
C TYR A 97 6.34 14.57 -6.03
N CYS A 98 6.56 14.72 -4.73
CA CYS A 98 7.87 14.48 -4.12
C CYS A 98 8.01 13.08 -3.52
N GLY A 99 6.95 12.29 -3.56
CA GLY A 99 6.94 10.94 -3.04
C GLY A 99 5.59 10.28 -3.25
N ILE A 100 5.46 9.08 -2.72
CA ILE A 100 4.20 8.34 -2.66
C ILE A 100 3.91 7.92 -1.22
N TYR A 101 2.62 7.78 -0.89
CA TYR A 101 2.22 7.25 0.41
C TYR A 101 1.13 6.20 0.23
N THR A 102 1.00 5.33 1.22
CA THR A 102 -0.02 4.28 1.24
C THR A 102 -0.36 3.90 2.67
N GLN A 103 -1.32 3.00 2.81
CA GLN A 103 -1.71 2.45 4.10
C GLN A 103 -1.57 0.93 4.08
N GLY A 104 -1.21 0.38 5.23
CA GLY A 104 -1.30 -1.05 5.48
C GLY A 104 -2.06 -1.28 6.77
N GLN A 105 -3.01 -2.25 6.78
CA GLN A 105 -3.63 -2.65 8.03
C GLN A 105 -2.58 -3.22 8.98
N ASP A 106 -2.69 -2.89 10.26
CA ASP A 106 -1.73 -3.32 11.28
C ASP A 106 -1.61 -4.84 11.41
N ASN A 107 -2.64 -5.58 11.05
CA ASN A 107 -2.64 -7.04 11.03
C ASN A 107 -2.16 -7.65 9.70
N ASN A 108 -1.92 -6.85 8.67
CA ASN A 108 -1.35 -7.32 7.41
C ASN A 108 0.17 -7.20 7.44
N LEU A 109 0.81 -8.10 8.18
CA LEU A 109 2.25 -8.05 8.38
C LEU A 109 3.03 -8.14 7.07
N GLY A 110 2.59 -8.98 6.15
CA GLY A 110 3.25 -9.14 4.85
C GLY A 110 3.33 -7.83 4.06
N ALA A 111 2.22 -7.10 3.97
CA ALA A 111 2.20 -5.80 3.29
C ALA A 111 3.07 -4.78 4.01
N CYS A 112 2.95 -4.68 5.34
CA CYS A 112 3.74 -3.73 6.13
C CYS A 112 5.24 -3.97 5.97
N LEU A 113 5.68 -5.21 6.07
CA LEU A 113 7.10 -5.56 5.88
C LEU A 113 7.56 -5.30 4.45
N PHE A 114 6.71 -5.56 3.47
CA PHE A 114 7.03 -5.26 2.06
C PHE A 114 7.30 -3.77 1.88
N TYR A 115 6.45 -2.89 2.41
CA TYR A 115 6.66 -1.45 2.29
C TYR A 115 7.98 -1.02 2.94
N LEU A 116 8.25 -1.48 4.15
CA LEU A 116 9.51 -1.15 4.82
C LEU A 116 10.72 -1.66 4.03
N LYS A 117 10.65 -2.87 3.50
CA LYS A 117 11.71 -3.47 2.70
C LYS A 117 11.97 -2.73 1.40
N THR A 118 10.94 -2.11 0.82
CA THR A 118 11.06 -1.33 -0.42
C THR A 118 11.44 0.13 -0.20
N GLY A 119 11.70 0.52 1.04
CA GLY A 119 12.21 1.85 1.38
C GLY A 119 11.19 2.82 1.95
N PHE A 120 9.94 2.41 2.12
CA PHE A 120 8.95 3.22 2.81
C PHE A 120 9.30 3.35 4.29
N VAL A 121 8.91 4.47 4.87
CA VAL A 121 9.02 4.71 6.31
C VAL A 121 7.63 4.92 6.90
N ILE A 122 7.47 4.58 8.18
CA ILE A 122 6.21 4.84 8.87
C ILE A 122 6.10 6.34 9.13
N GLY A 123 4.94 6.92 8.78
CA GLY A 123 4.66 8.33 8.99
C GLY A 123 3.40 8.62 9.78
N GLY A 124 2.61 7.62 10.11
CA GLY A 124 1.37 7.83 10.86
C GLY A 124 0.62 6.57 11.19
N LEU A 125 -0.40 6.74 12.04
CA LEU A 125 -1.29 5.65 12.49
C LEU A 125 -2.70 6.20 12.58
N ASP A 126 -3.62 5.55 11.90
CA ASP A 126 -5.05 5.85 11.98
C ASP A 126 -5.74 4.79 12.85
N THR A 127 -6.22 5.21 14.01
CA THR A 127 -6.88 4.35 14.99
C THR A 127 -8.41 4.37 14.87
N LYS A 128 -8.94 5.17 13.94
CA LYS A 128 -10.37 5.42 13.80
C LYS A 128 -10.98 4.92 12.49
N VAL A 129 -10.15 4.59 11.53
CA VAL A 129 -10.58 4.29 10.15
C VAL A 129 -11.63 3.19 10.07
N TYR A 130 -11.55 2.17 10.92
CA TYR A 130 -12.48 1.02 10.88
C TYR A 130 -13.58 1.08 11.94
N GLN A 131 -13.68 2.15 12.70
CA GLN A 131 -14.71 2.28 13.74
C GLN A 131 -16.11 2.21 13.13
N GLY A 132 -16.98 1.37 13.70
CA GLY A 132 -18.32 1.15 13.19
C GLY A 132 -18.42 0.24 11.96
N THR A 133 -17.31 -0.39 11.56
CA THR A 133 -17.26 -1.35 10.45
C THR A 133 -17.04 -2.77 10.98
N PRO A 134 -17.25 -3.82 10.15
CA PRO A 134 -16.91 -5.19 10.52
C PRO A 134 -15.44 -5.41 10.86
N GLN A 135 -14.57 -4.46 10.52
CA GLN A 135 -13.14 -4.51 10.80
C GLN A 135 -12.73 -3.69 12.03
N GLU A 136 -13.70 -3.25 12.85
CA GLU A 136 -13.43 -2.47 14.05
C GLU A 136 -12.36 -3.13 14.92
N GLY A 137 -11.48 -2.31 15.48
CA GLY A 137 -10.32 -2.76 16.25
C GLY A 137 -9.02 -2.83 15.46
N LYS A 138 -9.09 -2.83 14.13
CA LYS A 138 -7.93 -2.71 13.27
C LYS A 138 -7.53 -1.25 13.09
N LYS A 139 -6.29 -1.04 12.65
CA LYS A 139 -5.73 0.29 12.43
C LYS A 139 -5.02 0.30 11.09
N ASP A 140 -4.91 1.49 10.48
CA ASP A 140 -4.06 1.68 9.31
C ASP A 140 -2.76 2.35 9.70
N ILE A 141 -1.66 1.78 9.23
CA ILE A 141 -0.33 2.37 9.33
C ILE A 141 -0.05 3.11 8.02
N TYR A 142 0.35 4.37 8.11
CA TYR A 142 0.71 5.16 6.94
C TYR A 142 2.20 4.98 6.63
N PHE A 143 2.48 4.68 5.37
CA PHE A 143 3.83 4.50 4.86
C PHE A 143 4.13 5.54 3.79
N TYR A 144 5.32 6.12 3.83
CA TYR A 144 5.77 7.17 2.93
C TYR A 144 7.08 6.77 2.25
N LEU A 145 7.17 7.03 0.96
CA LEU A 145 8.40 6.85 0.18
C LEU A 145 8.78 8.17 -0.46
N ASP A 146 9.86 8.76 0.01
CA ASP A 146 10.43 9.99 -0.55
C ASP A 146 11.32 9.66 -1.75
N PHE A 147 11.38 10.60 -2.66
CA PHE A 147 12.25 10.49 -3.85
C PHE A 147 13.59 11.12 -3.66
#